data_cff76bde91ead9dd92bb2d3c0fc8723f
#
_entry.id   cff76bde91ead9dd92bb2d3c0fc8723f
#
_cell.length_a   1.000
_cell.length_b   1.000
_cell.length_c   1.000
_cell.angle_alpha   90.00
_cell.angle_beta   90.00
_cell.angle_gamma   90.00
#
_symmetry.space_group_name_H-M   'P 1'
#
loop_
_entity.id
_entity.type
_entity.pdbx_description
1 polymer ?
#
loop_
_entity_poly.entity_id
_entity_poly.type
_entity_poly.pdbx_seq_one_letter_code
_entity_poly.pdbx_strand_id
1 'polypeptide(L)'
;HVADWIFCLTRTDDSGIKQQGITFLLFPMKQEGIEVKPIITLGGSHTVNTVHFTDVKVPVENRIGEEGKGWTYAKGLLEHERTGLAGLSKSLVELEQLKDNARSIKRGNGNLMDESSYKSKVGELEIDLLATEFTELRSLASAAAGGDPGPESSILKLKGTEIKQRIQKLTVEASGIYSSAWGDKGVGPAFAKSGTGGYLNSRYFTIYGGAS
;
A
#
# COMPACT_ATOMS: atom_id res chain seq x y z
N HIS A 1 -4.24 -14.05 -8.58
CA HIS A 1 -3.83 -15.24 -9.36
C HIS A 1 -3.03 -16.25 -8.53
N VAL A 2 -2.57 -15.86 -7.35
CA VAL A 2 -1.83 -16.74 -6.42
C VAL A 2 -2.65 -17.17 -5.20
N ALA A 3 -3.80 -16.55 -4.98
CA ALA A 3 -4.68 -16.88 -3.86
C ALA A 3 -5.48 -18.16 -4.15
N ASP A 4 -5.64 -19.01 -3.14
CA ASP A 4 -6.47 -20.21 -3.22
C ASP A 4 -7.91 -19.94 -2.81
N TRP A 5 -8.12 -18.94 -1.95
CA TRP A 5 -9.42 -18.54 -1.43
C TRP A 5 -9.63 -17.03 -1.61
N ILE A 6 -10.90 -16.63 -1.68
CA ILE A 6 -11.34 -15.23 -1.70
C ILE A 6 -12.45 -15.02 -0.67
N PHE A 7 -12.41 -13.86 -0.02
CA PHE A 7 -13.60 -13.38 0.69
C PHE A 7 -14.37 -12.40 -0.20
N CYS A 8 -15.67 -12.42 -0.11
CA CYS A 8 -16.54 -11.56 -0.90
C CYS A 8 -17.69 -11.02 -0.04
N LEU A 9 -17.92 -9.73 -0.17
CA LEU A 9 -19.09 -9.07 0.40
C LEU A 9 -20.18 -9.08 -0.67
N THR A 10 -21.22 -9.88 -0.45
CA THR A 10 -22.32 -10.07 -1.39
C THR A 10 -23.61 -9.50 -0.84
N ARG A 11 -24.43 -8.94 -1.70
CA ARG A 11 -25.78 -8.51 -1.32
C ARG A 11 -26.73 -9.70 -1.36
N THR A 12 -27.29 -10.04 -0.20
CA THR A 12 -28.29 -11.13 -0.06
C THR A 12 -29.68 -10.60 0.22
N ASP A 13 -29.80 -9.33 0.64
CA ASP A 13 -31.08 -8.66 0.87
C ASP A 13 -30.96 -7.17 0.49
N ASP A 14 -31.91 -6.63 -0.24
CA ASP A 14 -32.01 -5.24 -0.70
C ASP A 14 -33.18 -4.45 -0.11
N SER A 15 -33.94 -5.06 0.81
CA SER A 15 -35.12 -4.48 1.43
C SER A 15 -34.86 -3.36 2.43
N GLY A 16 -33.59 -3.18 2.88
CA GLY A 16 -33.19 -2.27 3.92
C GLY A 16 -32.27 -1.13 3.45
N ILE A 17 -31.56 -0.52 4.39
CA ILE A 17 -30.51 0.46 4.10
C ILE A 17 -29.31 -0.22 3.43
N LYS A 18 -28.52 0.54 2.63
CA LYS A 18 -27.45 -0.01 1.77
C LYS A 18 -26.43 -0.88 2.49
N GLN A 19 -26.19 -0.65 3.78
CA GLN A 19 -25.24 -1.41 4.59
C GLN A 19 -25.83 -2.70 5.18
N GLN A 20 -27.15 -2.79 5.28
CA GLN A 20 -27.86 -4.00 5.69
C GLN A 20 -28.01 -4.93 4.48
N GLY A 21 -28.15 -6.22 4.73
CA GLY A 21 -28.28 -7.21 3.67
C GLY A 21 -27.00 -7.51 2.91
N ILE A 22 -25.84 -7.11 3.44
CA ILE A 22 -24.52 -7.55 2.95
C ILE A 22 -24.07 -8.73 3.78
N THR A 23 -23.73 -9.83 3.12
CA THR A 23 -23.25 -11.06 3.73
C THR A 23 -21.80 -11.30 3.36
N PHE A 24 -21.01 -11.81 4.30
CA PHE A 24 -19.60 -12.09 4.11
C PHE A 24 -19.41 -13.58 3.80
N LEU A 25 -18.88 -13.88 2.62
CA LEU A 25 -18.65 -15.25 2.15
C LEU A 25 -17.15 -15.48 1.95
N LEU A 26 -16.69 -16.70 2.24
CA LEU A 26 -15.32 -17.15 2.01
C LEU A 26 -15.37 -18.43 1.16
N PHE A 27 -14.72 -18.45 -0.02
CA PHE A 27 -14.80 -19.58 -0.92
C PHE A 27 -13.55 -19.77 -1.77
N PRO A 28 -13.32 -21.01 -2.30
CA PRO A 28 -12.17 -21.29 -3.14
C PRO A 28 -12.20 -20.49 -4.45
N MET A 29 -11.04 -20.05 -4.91
CA MET A 29 -10.88 -19.37 -6.20
C MET A 29 -10.96 -20.33 -7.40
N LYS A 30 -10.60 -21.61 -7.20
CA LYS A 30 -10.63 -22.65 -8.25
C LYS A 30 -11.98 -23.36 -8.26
N GLN A 31 -12.95 -22.75 -8.90
CA GLN A 31 -14.26 -23.36 -9.12
C GLN A 31 -14.94 -22.78 -10.36
N GLU A 32 -15.97 -23.45 -10.84
CA GLU A 32 -16.80 -23.02 -11.97
C GLU A 32 -17.40 -21.63 -11.71
N GLY A 33 -17.42 -20.79 -12.73
CA GLY A 33 -17.98 -19.44 -12.66
C GLY A 33 -17.01 -18.37 -12.18
N ILE A 34 -15.75 -18.70 -11.83
CA ILE A 34 -14.71 -17.71 -11.48
C ILE A 34 -13.69 -17.56 -12.60
N GLU A 35 -13.58 -16.34 -13.12
CA GLU A 35 -12.56 -15.96 -14.10
C GLU A 35 -11.66 -14.86 -13.52
N VAL A 36 -10.35 -15.07 -13.54
CA VAL A 36 -9.34 -14.11 -13.07
C VAL A 36 -8.56 -13.53 -14.25
N LYS A 37 -8.67 -12.23 -14.46
CA LYS A 37 -7.95 -11.51 -15.53
C LYS A 37 -6.86 -10.61 -14.95
N PRO A 38 -5.62 -10.64 -15.48
CA PRO A 38 -4.55 -9.79 -15.01
C PRO A 38 -4.81 -8.32 -15.34
N ILE A 39 -4.40 -7.45 -14.41
CA ILE A 39 -4.29 -6.00 -14.64
C ILE A 39 -2.80 -5.66 -14.59
N ILE A 40 -2.27 -5.15 -15.71
CA ILE A 40 -0.93 -4.58 -15.73
C ILE A 40 -1.01 -3.16 -15.21
N THR A 41 -0.35 -2.91 -14.10
CA THR A 41 -0.37 -1.61 -13.42
C THR A 41 0.44 -0.56 -14.17
N LEU A 42 0.29 0.72 -13.79
CA LEU A 42 1.07 1.82 -14.37
C LEU A 42 2.59 1.62 -14.24
N GLY A 43 3.03 0.90 -13.19
CA GLY A 43 4.43 0.52 -12.99
C GLY A 43 4.89 -0.67 -13.83
N GLY A 44 4.09 -1.18 -14.76
CA GLY A 44 4.42 -2.30 -15.64
C GLY A 44 4.34 -3.68 -14.99
N SER A 45 3.91 -3.77 -13.73
CA SER A 45 3.85 -5.05 -12.99
C SER A 45 2.43 -5.63 -12.95
N HIS A 46 2.36 -6.96 -12.81
CA HIS A 46 1.12 -7.69 -12.57
C HIS A 46 0.98 -7.99 -11.06
N THR A 47 0.31 -7.11 -10.33
CA THR A 47 0.13 -7.25 -8.88
C THR A 47 -1.34 -7.35 -8.46
N VAL A 48 -2.26 -6.99 -9.34
CA VAL A 48 -3.71 -7.00 -9.11
C VAL A 48 -4.43 -7.63 -10.28
N ASN A 49 -5.69 -8.06 -10.04
CA ASN A 49 -6.49 -8.76 -11.02
C ASN A 49 -7.93 -8.24 -10.99
N THR A 50 -8.64 -8.35 -12.12
CA THR A 50 -10.09 -8.35 -12.14
C THR A 50 -10.56 -9.78 -11.90
N VAL A 51 -11.55 -9.97 -11.03
CA VAL A 51 -12.19 -11.26 -10.79
C VAL A 51 -13.66 -11.14 -11.19
N HIS A 52 -14.09 -12.02 -12.09
CA HIS A 52 -15.47 -12.11 -12.53
C HIS A 52 -16.13 -13.33 -11.89
N PHE A 53 -17.33 -13.14 -11.40
CA PHE A 53 -18.17 -14.20 -10.81
C PHE A 53 -19.44 -14.34 -11.64
N THR A 54 -19.72 -15.57 -12.09
CA THR A 54 -20.93 -15.91 -12.85
C THR A 54 -21.53 -17.18 -12.26
N ASP A 55 -22.67 -17.06 -11.62
CA ASP A 55 -23.41 -18.16 -11.02
C ASP A 55 -22.60 -19.06 -10.08
N VAL A 56 -21.62 -18.46 -9.38
CA VAL A 56 -20.73 -19.17 -8.45
C VAL A 56 -21.55 -19.70 -7.27
N LYS A 57 -21.47 -21.00 -7.03
CA LYS A 57 -22.15 -21.66 -5.90
C LYS A 57 -21.24 -21.69 -4.68
N VAL A 58 -21.71 -21.09 -3.60
CA VAL A 58 -20.99 -21.05 -2.32
C VAL A 58 -21.80 -21.80 -1.27
N PRO A 59 -21.25 -22.83 -0.61
CA PRO A 59 -21.93 -23.51 0.49
C PRO A 59 -22.27 -22.52 1.63
N VAL A 60 -23.42 -22.72 2.27
CA VAL A 60 -23.89 -21.84 3.36
C VAL A 60 -22.94 -21.85 4.55
N GLU A 61 -22.28 -22.96 4.81
CA GLU A 61 -21.26 -23.10 5.87
C GLU A 61 -20.02 -22.23 5.64
N ASN A 62 -19.80 -21.76 4.43
CA ASN A 62 -18.72 -20.83 4.09
C ASN A 62 -19.09 -19.35 4.33
N ARG A 63 -20.24 -19.11 4.92
CA ARG A 63 -20.64 -17.79 5.40
C ARG A 63 -19.90 -17.46 6.69
N ILE A 64 -19.32 -16.28 6.73
CA ILE A 64 -18.66 -15.74 7.92
C ILE A 64 -19.69 -14.94 8.73
N GLY A 65 -20.00 -15.46 9.91
CA GLY A 65 -20.97 -14.87 10.84
C GLY A 65 -22.42 -14.94 10.36
N GLU A 66 -23.20 -13.95 10.73
CA GLU A 66 -24.65 -13.89 10.44
C GLU A 66 -24.92 -13.29 9.06
N GLU A 67 -25.98 -13.78 8.40
CA GLU A 67 -26.48 -13.21 7.16
C GLU A 67 -26.89 -11.73 7.36
N GLY A 68 -26.57 -10.88 6.41
CA GLY A 68 -26.85 -9.45 6.47
C GLY A 68 -25.93 -8.64 7.38
N LYS A 69 -24.98 -9.26 8.09
CA LYS A 69 -24.03 -8.58 8.99
C LYS A 69 -22.63 -8.40 8.41
N GLY A 70 -22.40 -8.75 7.16
CA GLY A 70 -21.10 -8.69 6.51
C GLY A 70 -20.43 -7.30 6.54
N TRP A 71 -21.23 -6.23 6.46
CA TRP A 71 -20.71 -4.87 6.58
C TRP A 71 -20.08 -4.58 7.96
N THR A 72 -20.70 -5.07 9.03
CA THR A 72 -20.18 -4.94 10.39
C THR A 72 -18.82 -5.64 10.52
N TYR A 73 -18.69 -6.84 9.99
CA TYR A 73 -17.43 -7.60 10.00
C TYR A 73 -16.35 -6.91 9.16
N ALA A 74 -16.73 -6.42 7.97
CA ALA A 74 -15.80 -5.66 7.11
C ALA A 74 -15.30 -4.38 7.77
N LYS A 75 -16.15 -3.64 8.49
CA LYS A 75 -15.73 -2.45 9.22
C LYS A 75 -14.69 -2.78 10.29
N GLY A 76 -14.92 -3.82 11.10
CA GLY A 76 -13.94 -4.24 12.11
C GLY A 76 -12.59 -4.61 11.48
N LEU A 77 -12.58 -5.31 10.35
CA LEU A 77 -11.35 -5.62 9.61
C LEU A 77 -10.62 -4.36 9.14
N LEU A 78 -11.35 -3.40 8.54
CA LEU A 78 -10.77 -2.17 7.99
C LEU A 78 -10.19 -1.24 9.08
N GLU A 79 -10.75 -1.25 10.28
CA GLU A 79 -10.22 -0.48 11.42
C GLU A 79 -8.83 -0.97 11.82
N HIS A 80 -8.60 -2.29 11.82
CA HIS A 80 -7.31 -2.89 12.13
C HIS A 80 -6.29 -2.77 10.98
N GLU A 81 -6.76 -2.81 9.73
CA GLU A 81 -5.88 -2.72 8.56
C GLU A 81 -5.15 -1.38 8.47
N ARG A 82 -5.81 -0.26 8.84
CA ARG A 82 -5.25 1.09 8.71
C ARG A 82 -3.96 1.31 9.46
N THR A 83 -3.77 0.68 10.61
CA THR A 83 -2.51 0.77 11.39
C THR A 83 -1.34 0.14 10.63
N GLY A 84 -1.56 -0.97 9.92
CA GLY A 84 -0.53 -1.63 9.11
C GLY A 84 -0.19 -0.91 7.80
N LEU A 85 -1.10 -0.07 7.28
CA LEU A 85 -0.91 0.63 6.00
C LEU A 85 0.13 1.75 6.04
N ALA A 86 0.47 2.28 7.22
CA ALA A 86 1.51 3.30 7.37
C ALA A 86 2.87 2.80 6.86
N GLY A 87 3.22 1.54 7.13
CA GLY A 87 4.41 0.86 6.61
C GLY A 87 5.72 1.56 6.97
N LEU A 88 5.80 2.19 8.15
CA LEU A 88 6.92 3.04 8.55
C LEU A 88 8.23 2.28 8.65
N SER A 89 8.24 1.08 9.21
CA SER A 89 9.44 0.23 9.31
C SER A 89 10.07 -0.03 7.93
N LYS A 90 9.24 -0.24 6.91
CA LYS A 90 9.71 -0.38 5.53
C LYS A 90 10.23 0.94 4.98
N SER A 91 9.57 2.04 5.28
CA SER A 91 10.00 3.38 4.84
C SER A 91 11.34 3.80 5.45
N LEU A 92 11.62 3.40 6.70
CA LEU A 92 12.96 3.58 7.32
C LEU A 92 14.05 2.89 6.51
N VAL A 93 13.85 1.62 6.17
CA VAL A 93 14.82 0.86 5.35
C VAL A 93 14.98 1.46 3.95
N GLU A 94 13.87 1.82 3.30
CA GLU A 94 13.87 2.43 1.97
C GLU A 94 14.57 3.81 1.97
N LEU A 95 14.45 4.59 3.04
CA LEU A 95 15.13 5.87 3.20
C LEU A 95 16.66 5.71 3.32
N GLU A 96 17.13 4.76 4.13
CA GLU A 96 18.58 4.49 4.22
C GLU A 96 19.11 4.00 2.86
N GLN A 97 18.39 3.14 2.18
CA GLN A 97 18.77 2.70 0.84
C GLN A 97 18.78 3.85 -0.18
N LEU A 98 17.85 4.80 -0.08
CA LEU A 98 17.85 6.02 -0.88
C LEU A 98 19.12 6.85 -0.66
N LYS A 99 19.54 7.04 0.60
CA LYS A 99 20.77 7.78 0.95
C LYS A 99 22.01 7.09 0.37
N ASP A 100 22.10 5.76 0.49
CA ASP A 100 23.22 5.00 -0.04
C ASP A 100 23.26 5.05 -1.58
N ASN A 101 22.12 4.94 -2.24
CA ASN A 101 22.02 5.13 -3.67
C ASN A 101 22.48 6.53 -4.08
N ALA A 102 22.03 7.58 -3.38
CA ALA A 102 22.42 8.96 -3.67
C ALA A 102 23.91 9.22 -3.44
N ARG A 103 24.53 8.62 -2.41
CA ARG A 103 25.98 8.66 -2.19
C ARG A 103 26.77 7.98 -3.32
N SER A 104 26.20 7.00 -3.99
CA SER A 104 26.84 6.33 -5.13
C SER A 104 26.85 7.15 -6.42
N ILE A 105 26.02 8.19 -6.52
CA ILE A 105 25.89 9.04 -7.71
C ILE A 105 26.89 10.18 -7.65
N LYS A 106 27.91 10.14 -8.51
CA LYS A 106 28.92 11.20 -8.62
C LYS A 106 28.33 12.51 -9.12
N ARG A 107 28.71 13.62 -8.46
CA ARG A 107 28.35 15.00 -8.80
C ARG A 107 29.59 15.90 -8.57
N GLY A 108 30.18 16.38 -9.65
CA GLY A 108 31.43 17.17 -9.54
C GLY A 108 32.50 16.40 -8.78
N ASN A 109 33.01 17.01 -7.71
CA ASN A 109 34.02 16.43 -6.81
C ASN A 109 33.41 15.61 -5.66
N GLY A 110 32.10 15.52 -5.55
CA GLY A 110 31.39 14.80 -4.50
C GLY A 110 30.32 13.84 -5.06
N ASN A 111 29.22 13.74 -4.35
CA ASN A 111 28.10 12.88 -4.70
C ASN A 111 26.77 13.65 -4.58
N LEU A 112 25.64 13.03 -4.94
CA LEU A 112 24.33 13.67 -4.92
C LEU A 112 23.90 14.11 -3.51
N MET A 113 24.30 13.41 -2.45
CA MET A 113 24.01 13.81 -1.06
C MET A 113 24.77 15.05 -0.61
N ASP A 114 25.79 15.50 -1.35
CA ASP A 114 26.52 16.74 -1.06
C ASP A 114 25.81 17.96 -1.68
N GLU A 115 24.87 17.76 -2.60
CA GLU A 115 24.05 18.83 -3.15
C GLU A 115 23.03 19.31 -2.11
N SER A 116 23.12 20.58 -1.70
CA SER A 116 22.28 21.14 -0.64
C SER A 116 20.77 20.98 -0.88
N SER A 117 20.32 21.13 -2.12
CA SER A 117 18.92 20.98 -2.50
C SER A 117 18.39 19.55 -2.31
N TYR A 118 19.18 18.53 -2.71
CA TYR A 118 18.79 17.13 -2.54
C TYR A 118 18.87 16.71 -1.07
N LYS A 119 19.96 17.08 -0.39
CA LYS A 119 20.16 16.83 1.03
C LYS A 119 19.04 17.41 1.90
N SER A 120 18.58 18.64 1.59
CA SER A 120 17.46 19.27 2.30
C SER A 120 16.17 18.45 2.16
N LYS A 121 15.83 17.98 0.95
CA LYS A 121 14.66 17.13 0.70
C LYS A 121 14.71 15.82 1.48
N VAL A 122 15.90 15.20 1.57
CA VAL A 122 16.09 13.98 2.36
C VAL A 122 15.95 14.29 3.86
N GLY A 123 16.51 15.39 4.35
CA GLY A 123 16.40 15.79 5.75
C GLY A 123 14.94 16.09 6.17
N GLU A 124 14.19 16.79 5.33
CA GLU A 124 12.75 17.00 5.56
C GLU A 124 11.98 15.68 5.66
N LEU A 125 12.33 14.73 4.80
CA LEU A 125 11.70 13.40 4.81
C LEU A 125 12.06 12.60 6.06
N GLU A 126 13.29 12.70 6.56
CA GLU A 126 13.72 12.10 7.84
C GLU A 126 12.93 12.66 9.02
N ILE A 127 12.74 13.98 9.06
CA ILE A 127 11.96 14.63 10.13
C ILE A 127 10.51 14.14 10.11
N ASP A 128 9.88 14.11 8.93
CA ASP A 128 8.49 13.64 8.78
C ASP A 128 8.36 12.16 9.19
N LEU A 129 9.32 11.32 8.81
CA LEU A 129 9.32 9.91 9.14
C LEU A 129 9.48 9.69 10.64
N LEU A 130 10.42 10.39 11.28
CA LEU A 130 10.63 10.32 12.73
C LEU A 130 9.40 10.78 13.51
N ALA A 131 8.78 11.91 13.13
CA ALA A 131 7.56 12.40 13.77
C ALA A 131 6.39 11.41 13.64
N THR A 132 6.30 10.74 12.48
CA THR A 132 5.26 9.74 12.23
C THR A 132 5.52 8.46 13.02
N GLU A 133 6.78 8.03 13.17
CA GLU A 133 7.19 6.89 14.00
C GLU A 133 6.81 7.10 15.47
N PHE A 134 7.09 8.28 16.04
CA PHE A 134 6.66 8.58 17.41
C PHE A 134 5.13 8.57 17.57
N THR A 135 4.40 8.98 16.54
CA THR A 135 2.94 8.90 16.54
C THR A 135 2.46 7.44 16.53
N GLU A 136 3.11 6.57 15.73
CA GLU A 136 2.83 5.13 15.71
C GLU A 136 3.11 4.47 17.07
N LEU A 137 4.28 4.75 17.67
CA LEU A 137 4.66 4.23 18.98
C LEU A 137 3.67 4.65 20.08
N ARG A 138 3.20 5.90 20.06
CA ARG A 138 2.17 6.39 21.00
C ARG A 138 0.84 5.66 20.81
N SER A 139 0.43 5.44 19.56
CA SER A 139 -0.79 4.71 19.23
C SER A 139 -0.71 3.25 19.70
N LEU A 140 0.43 2.59 19.48
CA LEU A 140 0.69 1.23 19.95
C LEU A 140 0.69 1.14 21.48
N ALA A 141 1.31 2.09 22.17
CA ALA A 141 1.31 2.13 23.63
C ALA A 141 -0.11 2.33 24.20
N SER A 142 -0.93 3.17 23.57
CA SER A 142 -2.34 3.33 23.96
C SER A 142 -3.15 2.05 23.76
N ALA A 143 -2.98 1.37 22.62
CA ALA A 143 -3.63 0.10 22.35
C ALA A 143 -3.21 -1.00 23.35
N ALA A 144 -1.91 -1.07 23.68
CA ALA A 144 -1.39 -2.01 24.67
C ALA A 144 -1.95 -1.77 26.09
N ALA A 145 -2.35 -0.52 26.39
CA ALA A 145 -3.03 -0.16 27.64
C ALA A 145 -4.56 -0.39 27.59
N GLY A 146 -5.08 -1.02 26.53
CA GLY A 146 -6.51 -1.32 26.36
C GLY A 146 -7.33 -0.17 25.78
N GLY A 147 -6.68 0.84 25.20
CA GLY A 147 -7.37 1.92 24.49
C GLY A 147 -7.83 1.50 23.08
N ASP A 148 -8.93 2.07 22.63
CA ASP A 148 -9.37 1.88 21.23
C ASP A 148 -8.48 2.65 20.26
N PRO A 149 -8.33 2.16 18.99
CA PRO A 149 -7.66 2.91 17.94
C PRO A 149 -8.34 4.27 17.73
N GLY A 150 -7.60 5.34 17.98
CA GLY A 150 -8.09 6.71 17.80
C GLY A 150 -7.96 7.20 16.33
N PRO A 151 -8.26 8.50 16.10
CA PRO A 151 -8.10 9.12 14.78
C PRO A 151 -6.66 9.12 14.28
N GLU A 152 -5.68 8.85 15.15
CA GLU A 152 -4.26 8.72 14.84
C GLU A 152 -3.98 7.67 13.75
N SER A 153 -4.77 6.60 13.70
CA SER A 153 -4.66 5.57 12.66
C SER A 153 -4.84 6.15 11.25
N SER A 154 -5.73 7.13 11.10
CA SER A 154 -5.94 7.84 9.82
C SER A 154 -4.78 8.77 9.50
N ILE A 155 -4.21 9.47 10.49
CA ILE A 155 -3.02 10.31 10.34
C ILE A 155 -1.81 9.44 9.94
N LEU A 156 -1.64 8.31 10.58
CA LEU A 156 -0.56 7.35 10.27
C LEU A 156 -0.66 6.85 8.83
N LYS A 157 -1.85 6.46 8.38
CA LYS A 157 -2.08 6.06 6.99
C LYS A 157 -1.74 7.19 6.02
N LEU A 158 -2.26 8.39 6.25
CA LEU A 158 -2.03 9.56 5.41
C LEU A 158 -0.53 9.87 5.30
N LYS A 159 0.13 10.08 6.44
CA LYS A 159 1.55 10.45 6.49
C LYS A 159 2.45 9.34 5.98
N GLY A 160 2.22 8.09 6.37
CA GLY A 160 3.00 6.96 5.89
C GLY A 160 2.95 6.80 4.37
N THR A 161 1.79 6.98 3.75
CA THR A 161 1.65 6.90 2.28
C THR A 161 2.30 8.08 1.57
N GLU A 162 2.23 9.30 2.11
CA GLU A 162 2.92 10.49 1.58
C GLU A 162 4.45 10.33 1.66
N ILE A 163 4.97 9.88 2.80
CA ILE A 163 6.40 9.60 3.01
C ILE A 163 6.90 8.60 1.98
N LYS A 164 6.19 7.49 1.81
CA LYS A 164 6.54 6.46 0.85
C LYS A 164 6.57 6.99 -0.59
N GLN A 165 5.60 7.81 -0.98
CA GLN A 165 5.60 8.44 -2.31
C GLN A 165 6.77 9.41 -2.48
N ARG A 166 7.17 10.15 -1.42
CA ARG A 166 8.33 11.05 -1.46
C ARG A 166 9.64 10.27 -1.58
N ILE A 167 9.81 9.15 -0.88
CA ILE A 167 10.98 8.26 -1.06
C ILE A 167 11.09 7.82 -2.52
N GLN A 168 10.00 7.34 -3.11
CA GLN A 168 9.99 6.90 -4.50
C GLN A 168 10.28 8.06 -5.47
N LYS A 169 9.77 9.25 -5.21
CA LYS A 169 10.06 10.46 -6.00
C LYS A 169 11.56 10.81 -5.96
N LEU A 170 12.17 10.81 -4.77
CA LEU A 170 13.59 11.09 -4.61
C LEU A 170 14.47 9.99 -5.24
N THR A 171 14.02 8.74 -5.25
CA THR A 171 14.69 7.65 -5.98
C THR A 171 14.72 7.91 -7.49
N VAL A 172 13.61 8.37 -8.06
CA VAL A 172 13.56 8.76 -9.48
C VAL A 172 14.46 9.97 -9.76
N GLU A 173 14.46 10.96 -8.87
CA GLU A 173 15.34 12.13 -8.97
C GLU A 173 16.83 11.72 -8.94
N ALA A 174 17.21 10.81 -8.04
CA ALA A 174 18.55 10.24 -7.98
C ALA A 174 18.92 9.44 -9.24
N SER A 175 17.96 8.79 -9.86
CA SER A 175 18.16 8.04 -11.11
C SER A 175 18.52 8.94 -12.30
N GLY A 176 18.18 10.23 -12.26
CA GLY A 176 18.46 11.20 -13.31
C GLY A 176 17.96 10.73 -14.68
N ILE A 177 18.83 10.79 -15.69
CA ILE A 177 18.49 10.38 -17.07
C ILE A 177 18.10 8.89 -17.19
N TYR A 178 18.57 8.03 -16.28
CA TYR A 178 18.26 6.60 -16.29
C TYR A 178 16.81 6.31 -15.88
N SER A 179 16.13 7.27 -15.28
CA SER A 179 14.71 7.14 -14.93
C SER A 179 13.81 6.90 -16.15
N SER A 180 14.22 7.36 -17.33
CA SER A 180 13.46 7.16 -18.60
C SER A 180 13.67 5.77 -19.20
N ALA A 181 14.75 5.07 -18.85
CA ALA A 181 15.13 3.76 -19.40
C ALA A 181 14.97 2.68 -18.30
N TRP A 182 13.82 2.63 -17.66
CA TRP A 182 13.51 1.70 -16.56
C TRP A 182 12.94 0.35 -17.06
N GLY A 183 12.85 -0.61 -16.15
CA GLY A 183 12.36 -1.96 -16.42
C GLY A 183 13.51 -2.97 -16.60
N ASP A 184 13.19 -4.22 -16.95
CA ASP A 184 14.13 -5.33 -17.01
C ASP A 184 15.29 -5.10 -18.01
N LYS A 185 15.00 -4.38 -19.08
CA LYS A 185 15.99 -3.98 -20.09
C LYS A 185 16.59 -2.59 -19.83
N GLY A 186 16.28 -2.01 -18.67
CA GLY A 186 16.76 -0.68 -18.28
C GLY A 186 18.27 -0.62 -18.16
N VAL A 187 18.82 0.57 -18.39
CA VAL A 187 20.24 0.87 -18.27
C VAL A 187 20.52 1.69 -17.01
N GLY A 188 21.79 1.75 -16.59
CA GLY A 188 22.19 2.52 -15.42
C GLY A 188 22.29 1.72 -14.14
N PRO A 189 22.33 2.40 -12.97
CA PRO A 189 22.41 1.75 -11.66
C PRO A 189 21.21 0.84 -11.39
N ALA A 190 21.42 -0.20 -10.60
CA ALA A 190 20.38 -1.20 -10.32
C ALA A 190 19.07 -0.57 -9.77
N PHE A 191 19.16 0.41 -8.86
CA PHE A 191 18.01 1.09 -8.29
C PHE A 191 17.23 1.93 -9.32
N ALA A 192 17.89 2.43 -10.38
CA ALA A 192 17.21 3.19 -11.44
C ALA A 192 16.30 2.31 -12.30
N LYS A 193 16.66 1.03 -12.48
CA LYS A 193 15.86 0.08 -13.27
C LYS A 193 14.47 -0.16 -12.68
N SER A 194 14.33 -0.14 -11.35
CA SER A 194 13.06 -0.34 -10.64
C SER A 194 12.43 0.96 -10.13
N GLY A 195 13.22 2.02 -10.00
CA GLY A 195 12.81 3.25 -9.33
C GLY A 195 11.58 3.91 -9.96
N THR A 196 11.56 4.08 -11.28
CA THR A 196 10.44 4.69 -11.99
C THR A 196 9.18 3.81 -11.92
N GLY A 197 9.32 2.49 -12.09
CA GLY A 197 8.20 1.57 -11.92
C GLY A 197 7.61 1.64 -10.51
N GLY A 198 8.46 1.67 -9.49
CA GLY A 198 8.06 1.88 -8.10
C GLY A 198 7.33 3.20 -7.87
N TYR A 199 7.87 4.30 -8.41
CA TYR A 199 7.24 5.62 -8.34
C TYR A 199 5.84 5.62 -8.97
N LEU A 200 5.69 5.12 -10.18
CA LEU A 200 4.41 5.05 -10.89
C LEU A 200 3.41 4.17 -10.11
N ASN A 201 3.86 3.02 -9.65
CA ASN A 201 3.01 2.10 -8.89
C ASN A 201 2.61 2.69 -7.52
N SER A 202 3.42 3.53 -6.90
CA SER A 202 3.12 4.10 -5.58
C SER A 202 1.96 5.11 -5.58
N ARG A 203 1.48 5.55 -6.76
CA ARG A 203 0.42 6.57 -6.87
C ARG A 203 -0.91 6.14 -6.22
N TYR A 204 -1.21 4.84 -6.19
CA TYR A 204 -2.42 4.35 -5.54
C TYR A 204 -2.38 4.38 -4.01
N PHE A 205 -1.22 4.55 -3.37
CA PHE A 205 -1.09 4.50 -1.90
C PHE A 205 -1.93 5.56 -1.18
N THR A 206 -2.12 6.72 -1.77
CA THR A 206 -2.99 7.76 -1.22
C THR A 206 -4.48 7.54 -1.52
N ILE A 207 -4.84 6.54 -2.30
CA ILE A 207 -6.22 6.23 -2.71
C ILE A 207 -6.76 5.03 -1.94
N TYR A 208 -6.03 3.90 -1.94
CA TYR A 208 -6.48 2.65 -1.29
C TYR A 208 -6.43 2.77 0.25
N GLY A 209 -7.22 1.95 0.94
CA GLY A 209 -7.33 2.01 2.39
C GLY A 209 -8.02 3.29 2.91
N GLY A 210 -8.68 4.03 2.03
CA GLY A 210 -9.30 5.33 2.26
C GLY A 210 -8.50 6.46 1.60
N ALA A 211 -9.15 7.24 0.74
CA ALA A 211 -8.52 8.38 0.06
C ALA A 211 -8.07 9.45 1.06
N SER A 212 -6.94 10.09 0.74
CA SER A 212 -6.37 11.21 1.50
C SER A 212 -7.09 12.50 1.20
#